data_92c53afebdab672b254406ea84be8921
#
_entry.id   92c53afebdab672b254406ea84be8921
#
_cell.length_a   1.000
_cell.length_b   1.000
_cell.length_c   1.000
_cell.angle_alpha   90.00
_cell.angle_beta   90.00
_cell.angle_gamma   90.00
#
_symmetry.space_group_name_H-M   'P 1'
#
loop_
_entity.id
_entity.type
_entity.pdbx_description
1 polymer ?
#
loop_
_entity_poly.entity_id
_entity_poly.type
_entity_poly.pdbx_seq_one_letter_code
_entity_poly.pdbx_strand_id
1 'polypeptide(L)'
;MNLQSDIRRIIDYFKGRDEVSALYIFGSAANGKETAESDIDIAVLINDRKKGRKTYESLKKTYYSASPKFSLRPIDIVVLNTAPPFLKHRIIKTGKVLFDRNRRLRVRFTANAIIEYLDYKPIENICLKAVAGRFRRIAVGR
;
A
#
# COMPACT_ATOMS: atom_id res chain seq x y z
N MET A 1 16.53 16.35 8.82
CA MET A 1 16.23 14.98 9.26
C MET A 1 16.29 14.04 8.11
N ASN A 2 16.81 12.86 8.35
CA ASN A 2 16.96 11.86 7.30
C ASN A 2 15.75 10.90 7.27
N LEU A 3 15.70 10.09 6.23
CA LEU A 3 14.64 9.12 6.04
C LEU A 3 14.53 8.13 7.20
N GLN A 4 15.64 7.70 7.76
CA GLN A 4 15.62 6.74 8.87
C GLN A 4 14.95 7.31 10.13
N SER A 5 15.15 8.59 10.41
CA SER A 5 14.47 9.25 11.51
C SER A 5 12.96 9.28 11.30
N ASP A 6 12.53 9.60 10.10
CA ASP A 6 11.11 9.61 9.75
C ASP A 6 10.52 8.21 9.87
N ILE A 7 11.20 7.19 9.34
CA ILE A 7 10.74 5.80 9.41
C ILE A 7 10.59 5.36 10.87
N ARG A 8 11.54 5.70 11.72
CA ARG A 8 11.47 5.35 13.15
C ARG A 8 10.25 5.95 13.82
N ARG A 9 9.97 7.22 13.55
CA ARG A 9 8.79 7.89 14.12
C ARG A 9 7.50 7.32 13.57
N ILE A 10 7.48 6.96 12.28
CA ILE A 10 6.34 6.31 11.66
C ILE A 10 6.06 4.97 12.35
N ILE A 11 7.09 4.16 12.56
CA ILE A 11 6.96 2.88 13.25
C ILE A 11 6.41 3.08 14.65
N ASP A 12 6.97 4.01 15.40
CA ASP A 12 6.54 4.28 16.78
C ASP A 12 5.08 4.70 16.83
N TYR A 13 4.65 5.56 15.93
CA TYR A 13 3.26 5.99 15.87
C TYR A 13 2.32 4.82 15.64
N PHE A 14 2.60 4.00 14.61
CA PHE A 14 1.70 2.91 14.25
C PHE A 14 1.77 1.74 15.23
N LYS A 15 2.87 1.55 15.91
CA LYS A 15 2.95 0.57 17.00
C LYS A 15 2.01 0.93 18.16
N GLY A 16 1.76 2.21 18.36
CA GLY A 16 0.82 2.68 19.36
C GLY A 16 -0.64 2.52 18.98
N ARG A 17 -0.92 2.10 17.74
CA ARG A 17 -2.29 1.92 17.25
C ARG A 17 -2.64 0.43 17.26
N ASP A 18 -3.52 0.04 18.19
CA ASP A 18 -3.86 -1.38 18.40
C ASP A 18 -4.50 -2.05 17.20
N GLU A 19 -5.21 -1.28 16.37
CA GLU A 19 -5.86 -1.82 15.19
C GLU A 19 -4.87 -2.19 14.08
N VAL A 20 -3.64 -1.70 14.13
CA VAL A 20 -2.64 -1.94 13.09
C VAL A 20 -1.92 -3.24 13.35
N SER A 21 -2.08 -4.20 12.45
CA SER A 21 -1.45 -5.51 12.54
C SER A 21 -0.05 -5.52 11.93
N ALA A 22 0.13 -4.84 10.81
CA ALA A 22 1.41 -4.78 10.12
C ALA A 22 1.56 -3.44 9.41
N LEU A 23 2.80 -3.03 9.23
CA LEU A 23 3.15 -1.80 8.53
C LEU A 23 4.21 -2.11 7.49
N TYR A 24 3.99 -1.60 6.28
CA TYR A 24 4.91 -1.76 5.16
C TYR A 24 5.38 -0.40 4.67
N ILE A 25 6.61 -0.37 4.15
CA ILE A 25 7.08 0.75 3.34
C ILE A 25 7.26 0.25 1.90
N PHE A 26 6.84 1.05 0.94
CA PHE A 26 6.95 0.68 -0.46
C PHE A 26 7.36 1.90 -1.30
N GLY A 27 7.36 1.76 -2.62
CA GLY A 27 7.77 2.83 -3.50
C GLY A 27 9.27 3.13 -3.44
N SER A 28 9.66 4.36 -3.70
CA SER A 28 11.07 4.75 -3.81
C SER A 28 11.83 4.58 -2.49
N ALA A 29 11.18 4.84 -1.36
CA ALA A 29 11.82 4.71 -0.05
C ALA A 29 12.20 3.25 0.27
N ALA A 30 11.41 2.28 -0.21
CA ALA A 30 11.72 0.87 0.01
C ALA A 30 12.85 0.38 -0.89
N ASN A 31 13.05 1.01 -2.05
CA ASN A 31 14.02 0.58 -3.06
C ASN A 31 15.32 1.39 -3.04
N GLY A 32 15.50 2.28 -2.09
CA GLY A 32 16.70 3.11 -2.01
C GLY A 32 16.81 4.15 -3.12
N LYS A 33 15.71 4.43 -3.80
CA LYS A 33 15.66 5.41 -4.89
C LYS A 33 15.06 6.76 -4.46
N GLU A 34 14.86 6.94 -3.17
CA GLU A 34 14.28 8.17 -2.64
C GLU A 34 15.23 9.34 -2.81
N THR A 35 14.64 10.51 -3.05
CA THR A 35 15.34 11.79 -2.99
C THR A 35 14.88 12.53 -1.74
N ALA A 36 15.52 13.66 -1.43
CA ALA A 36 15.12 14.50 -0.29
C ALA A 36 13.67 14.99 -0.39
N GLU A 37 13.12 15.04 -1.62
CA GLU A 37 11.77 15.53 -1.88
C GLU A 37 10.76 14.41 -2.10
N SER A 38 11.20 13.15 -2.12
CA SER A 38 10.30 12.01 -2.34
C SER A 38 9.32 11.85 -1.19
N ASP A 39 8.06 11.53 -1.54
CA ASP A 39 7.07 11.14 -0.56
C ASP A 39 7.45 9.79 0.04
N ILE A 40 6.99 9.55 1.27
CA ILE A 40 7.14 8.25 1.92
C ILE A 40 5.83 7.49 1.70
N ASP A 41 5.91 6.34 1.04
CA ASP A 41 4.74 5.51 0.78
C ASP A 41 4.68 4.40 1.82
N ILE A 42 3.61 4.37 2.61
CA ILE A 42 3.40 3.32 3.61
C ILE A 42 2.06 2.64 3.39
N ALA A 43 2.00 1.39 3.81
CA ALA A 43 0.80 0.59 3.76
C ALA A 43 0.53 -0.03 5.12
N VAL A 44 -0.75 0.00 5.51
CA VAL A 44 -1.18 -0.43 6.84
C VAL A 44 -2.14 -1.61 6.68
N LEU A 45 -1.88 -2.69 7.39
CA LEU A 45 -2.79 -3.83 7.47
C LEU A 45 -3.54 -3.73 8.79
N ILE A 46 -4.86 -3.59 8.70
CA ILE A 46 -5.73 -3.49 9.87
C ILE A 46 -6.18 -4.90 10.27
N ASN A 47 -6.19 -5.18 11.56
CA ASN A 47 -6.40 -6.52 12.09
C ASN A 47 -7.86 -6.95 12.22
N ASP A 48 -8.81 -6.06 12.03
CA ASP A 48 -10.22 -6.38 12.20
C ASP A 48 -10.91 -6.58 10.87
N ARG A 49 -11.26 -7.83 10.57
CA ARG A 49 -11.92 -8.20 9.32
C ARG A 49 -13.37 -7.76 9.23
N LYS A 50 -13.98 -7.45 10.37
CA LYS A 50 -15.39 -7.06 10.41
C LYS A 50 -15.59 -5.58 10.15
N LYS A 51 -14.52 -4.81 10.06
CA LYS A 51 -14.63 -3.38 9.77
C LYS A 51 -15.03 -3.17 8.33
N GLY A 52 -16.02 -2.32 8.12
CA GLY A 52 -16.45 -1.93 6.80
C GLY A 52 -15.55 -0.87 6.18
N ARG A 53 -15.75 -0.61 4.89
CA ARG A 53 -14.98 0.38 4.13
C ARG A 53 -14.98 1.75 4.82
N LYS A 54 -16.11 2.14 5.38
CA LYS A 54 -16.28 3.44 6.06
C LYS A 54 -15.32 3.59 7.24
N THR A 55 -15.12 2.51 8.00
CA THR A 55 -14.20 2.50 9.13
C THR A 55 -12.76 2.62 8.66
N TYR A 56 -12.40 1.92 7.59
CA TYR A 56 -11.04 2.00 7.02
C TYR A 56 -10.74 3.40 6.52
N GLU A 57 -11.68 4.04 5.87
CA GLU A 57 -11.50 5.42 5.40
C GLU A 57 -11.37 6.40 6.57
N SER A 58 -12.13 6.20 7.63
CA SER A 58 -12.03 7.01 8.85
C SER A 58 -10.66 6.86 9.51
N LEU A 59 -10.15 5.65 9.60
CA LEU A 59 -8.80 5.38 10.13
C LEU A 59 -7.74 6.04 9.25
N LYS A 60 -7.88 5.95 7.95
CA LYS A 60 -6.96 6.57 7.00
C LYS A 60 -6.89 8.09 7.21
N LYS A 61 -8.05 8.74 7.38
CA LYS A 61 -8.11 10.17 7.68
C LYS A 61 -7.42 10.51 9.00
N THR A 62 -7.60 9.67 10.01
CA THR A 62 -6.94 9.83 11.30
C THR A 62 -5.43 9.79 11.16
N TYR A 63 -4.92 8.84 10.37
CA TYR A 63 -3.48 8.71 10.14
C TYR A 63 -2.92 9.92 9.39
N TYR A 64 -3.63 10.39 8.36
CA TYR A 64 -3.19 11.58 7.64
C TYR A 64 -3.20 12.82 8.54
N SER A 65 -4.20 12.97 9.39
CA SER A 65 -4.27 14.09 10.33
C SER A 65 -3.11 14.08 11.32
N ALA A 66 -2.66 12.90 11.71
CA ALA A 66 -1.55 12.74 12.64
C ALA A 66 -0.18 12.82 11.97
N SER A 67 -0.11 12.74 10.65
CA SER A 67 1.15 12.61 9.92
C SER A 67 2.17 13.72 10.20
N PRO A 68 1.80 14.99 10.38
CA PRO A 68 2.80 16.01 10.70
C PRO A 68 3.57 15.75 12.01
N LYS A 69 3.00 14.93 12.89
CA LYS A 69 3.65 14.60 14.17
C LYS A 69 4.76 13.57 14.01
N PHE A 70 4.73 12.78 12.95
CA PHE A 70 5.68 11.68 12.78
C PHE A 70 6.47 11.74 11.47
N SER A 71 6.17 12.66 10.59
CA SER A 71 6.94 12.80 9.35
C SER A 71 7.03 14.26 8.93
N LEU A 72 8.22 14.69 8.55
CA LEU A 72 8.45 16.00 7.94
C LEU A 72 8.23 15.96 6.45
N ARG A 73 8.34 14.78 5.83
CA ARG A 73 8.06 14.58 4.41
C ARG A 73 6.59 14.31 4.20
N PRO A 74 6.04 14.66 3.03
CA PRO A 74 4.72 14.19 2.67
C PRO A 74 4.66 12.67 2.72
N ILE A 75 3.56 12.15 3.22
CA ILE A 75 3.39 10.71 3.39
C ILE A 75 2.14 10.28 2.64
N ASP A 76 2.23 9.15 1.94
CA ASP A 76 1.10 8.54 1.27
C ASP A 76 0.74 7.24 1.99
N ILE A 77 -0.51 7.11 2.40
CA ILE A 77 -0.97 6.01 3.25
C ILE A 77 -2.00 5.18 2.48
N VAL A 78 -1.72 3.88 2.37
CA VAL A 78 -2.63 2.91 1.77
C VAL A 78 -3.10 1.96 2.86
N VAL A 79 -4.42 1.76 2.96
CA VAL A 79 -4.99 0.70 3.81
C VAL A 79 -5.10 -0.55 2.94
N LEU A 80 -4.30 -1.57 3.27
CA LEU A 80 -4.23 -2.79 2.46
C LEU A 80 -5.55 -3.54 2.39
N ASN A 81 -6.35 -3.46 3.44
CA ASN A 81 -7.62 -4.18 3.52
C ASN A 81 -8.58 -3.84 2.39
N THR A 82 -8.50 -2.62 1.85
CA THR A 82 -9.39 -2.13 0.80
C THR A 82 -8.65 -1.76 -0.49
N ALA A 83 -7.36 -2.03 -0.56
CA ALA A 83 -6.58 -1.71 -1.76
C ALA A 83 -6.96 -2.62 -2.94
N PRO A 84 -6.84 -2.13 -4.18
CA PRO A 84 -7.09 -2.97 -5.36
C PRO A 84 -6.10 -4.14 -5.46
N PRO A 85 -6.47 -5.23 -6.15
CA PRO A 85 -5.61 -6.41 -6.22
C PRO A 85 -4.20 -6.14 -6.75
N PHE A 86 -4.06 -5.32 -7.78
CA PHE A 86 -2.75 -5.02 -8.36
C PHE A 86 -1.87 -4.25 -7.37
N LEU A 87 -2.45 -3.34 -6.60
CA LEU A 87 -1.70 -2.55 -5.63
C LEU A 87 -1.28 -3.40 -4.42
N LYS A 88 -2.19 -4.24 -3.90
CA LYS A 88 -1.85 -5.20 -2.85
C LYS A 88 -0.67 -6.06 -3.24
N HIS A 89 -0.74 -6.63 -4.44
CA HIS A 89 0.31 -7.51 -4.95
C HIS A 89 1.64 -6.78 -5.08
N ARG A 90 1.61 -5.57 -5.63
CA ARG A 90 2.82 -4.75 -5.78
C ARG A 90 3.47 -4.45 -4.43
N ILE A 91 2.68 -4.07 -3.43
CA ILE A 91 3.20 -3.75 -2.10
C ILE A 91 3.79 -5.00 -1.45
N ILE A 92 3.10 -6.14 -1.55
CA ILE A 92 3.59 -7.41 -0.99
C ILE A 92 4.89 -7.84 -1.66
N LYS A 93 4.98 -7.68 -2.96
CA LYS A 93 6.13 -8.13 -3.74
C LYS A 93 7.35 -7.24 -3.55
N THR A 94 7.17 -5.93 -3.56
CA THR A 94 8.29 -4.96 -3.60
C THR A 94 8.48 -4.18 -2.32
N GLY A 95 7.51 -4.17 -1.42
CA GLY A 95 7.59 -3.45 -0.16
C GLY A 95 8.38 -4.20 0.89
N LYS A 96 8.67 -3.51 1.98
CA LYS A 96 9.35 -4.07 3.14
C LYS A 96 8.45 -3.95 4.36
N VAL A 97 8.41 -5.00 5.16
CA VAL A 97 7.66 -5.00 6.42
C VAL A 97 8.45 -4.23 7.46
N LEU A 98 7.88 -3.15 7.98
CA LEU A 98 8.51 -2.34 9.03
C LEU A 98 8.24 -2.91 10.40
N PHE A 99 7.01 -3.38 10.65
CA PHE A 99 6.72 -4.20 11.82
C PHE A 99 5.53 -5.12 11.55
N ASP A 100 5.41 -6.15 12.37
CA ASP A 100 4.41 -7.21 12.21
C ASP A 100 3.99 -7.67 13.61
N ARG A 101 2.78 -7.36 13.99
CA ARG A 101 2.23 -7.70 15.30
C ARG A 101 1.59 -9.08 15.32
N ASN A 102 1.11 -9.54 14.16
CA ASN A 102 0.42 -10.82 14.03
C ASN A 102 0.85 -11.48 12.71
N ARG A 103 1.90 -12.29 12.79
CA ARG A 103 2.48 -12.95 11.61
C ARG A 103 1.46 -13.84 10.90
N ARG A 104 0.63 -14.55 11.65
CA ARG A 104 -0.38 -15.45 11.07
C ARG A 104 -1.36 -14.67 10.20
N LEU A 105 -1.83 -13.53 10.68
CA LEU A 105 -2.73 -12.67 9.91
C LEU A 105 -2.04 -12.14 8.66
N ARG A 106 -0.81 -11.67 8.79
CA ARG A 106 -0.05 -11.13 7.65
C ARG A 106 0.18 -12.19 6.58
N VAL A 107 0.59 -13.40 6.97
CA VAL A 107 0.82 -14.50 6.03
C VAL A 107 -0.48 -14.87 5.31
N ARG A 108 -1.58 -14.96 6.04
CA ARG A 108 -2.88 -15.25 5.44
C ARG A 108 -3.31 -14.15 4.47
N PHE A 109 -3.13 -12.91 4.86
CA PHE A 109 -3.42 -11.78 3.98
C PHE A 109 -2.59 -11.85 2.70
N THR A 110 -1.30 -12.13 2.84
CA THR A 110 -0.38 -12.26 1.71
C THR A 110 -0.84 -13.36 0.75
N ALA A 111 -1.19 -14.53 1.26
CA ALA A 111 -1.66 -15.64 0.44
C ALA A 111 -2.94 -15.27 -0.31
N ASN A 112 -3.91 -14.67 0.40
CA ASN A 112 -5.18 -14.26 -0.22
C ASN A 112 -4.97 -13.18 -1.27
N ALA A 113 -4.06 -12.23 -1.04
CA ALA A 113 -3.76 -11.17 -2.00
C ALA A 113 -3.12 -11.73 -3.28
N ILE A 114 -2.25 -12.72 -3.15
CA ILE A 114 -1.65 -13.38 -4.31
C ILE A 114 -2.71 -14.13 -5.12
N ILE A 115 -3.59 -14.88 -4.46
CA ILE A 115 -4.68 -15.60 -5.12
C ILE A 115 -5.60 -14.61 -5.85
N GLU A 116 -5.99 -13.53 -5.19
CA GLU A 116 -6.84 -12.49 -5.76
C GLU A 116 -6.19 -11.87 -7.00
N TYR A 117 -4.88 -11.61 -6.94
CA TYR A 117 -4.14 -11.06 -8.06
C TYR A 117 -4.10 -12.01 -9.25
N LEU A 118 -3.87 -13.31 -9.00
CA LEU A 118 -3.83 -14.32 -10.05
C LEU A 118 -5.20 -14.47 -10.73
N ASP A 119 -6.28 -14.32 -9.99
CA ASP A 119 -7.64 -14.33 -10.56
C ASP A 119 -7.93 -13.07 -11.38
N TYR A 120 -7.38 -11.95 -10.96
CA TYR A 120 -7.59 -10.64 -11.61
C TYR A 120 -6.73 -10.46 -12.86
N LYS A 121 -5.52 -11.01 -12.90
CA LYS A 121 -4.55 -10.78 -13.96
C LYS A 121 -5.05 -11.12 -15.36
N PRO A 122 -5.75 -12.24 -15.60
CA PRO A 122 -6.29 -12.52 -16.94
C PRO A 122 -7.27 -11.46 -17.42
N ILE A 123 -8.10 -10.93 -16.53
CA ILE A 123 -9.07 -9.88 -16.86
C ILE A 123 -8.33 -8.59 -17.22
N GLU A 124 -7.32 -8.22 -16.46
CA GLU A 124 -6.46 -7.06 -16.74
C GLU A 124 -5.82 -7.18 -18.11
N ASN A 125 -5.25 -8.34 -18.45
CA ASN A 125 -4.62 -8.58 -19.74
C ASN A 125 -5.59 -8.41 -20.90
N ILE A 126 -6.83 -8.90 -20.75
CA ILE A 126 -7.88 -8.74 -21.76
C ILE A 126 -8.19 -7.26 -21.96
N CYS A 127 -8.35 -6.51 -20.88
CA CYS A 127 -8.64 -5.08 -20.96
C CYS A 127 -7.49 -4.29 -21.61
N LEU A 128 -6.25 -4.61 -21.26
CA LEU A 128 -5.08 -3.94 -21.84
C LEU A 128 -4.95 -4.23 -23.34
N LYS A 129 -5.21 -5.46 -23.76
CA LYS A 129 -5.21 -5.82 -25.18
C LYS A 129 -6.31 -5.09 -25.95
N ALA A 130 -7.49 -4.95 -25.35
CA ALA A 130 -8.59 -4.23 -25.97
C ALA A 130 -8.24 -2.74 -26.15
N VAL A 131 -7.65 -2.11 -25.13
CA VAL A 131 -7.20 -0.72 -25.21
C VAL A 131 -6.10 -0.55 -26.25
N ALA A 132 -5.10 -1.44 -26.26
CA ALA A 132 -4.03 -1.41 -27.24
C ALA A 132 -4.58 -1.56 -28.67
N GLY A 133 -5.57 -2.43 -28.86
CA GLY A 133 -6.23 -2.59 -30.15
C GLY A 133 -6.93 -1.32 -30.63
N ARG A 134 -7.59 -0.61 -29.72
CA ARG A 134 -8.22 0.68 -30.03
C ARG A 134 -7.18 1.72 -30.43
N PHE A 135 -6.11 1.85 -29.69
CA PHE A 135 -5.04 2.77 -30.02
C PHE A 135 -4.41 2.48 -31.37
N ARG A 136 -4.21 1.20 -31.67
CA ARG A 136 -3.63 0.77 -32.93
C ARG A 136 -4.52 1.17 -34.11
N ARG A 137 -5.84 1.00 -33.97
CA ARG A 137 -6.79 1.40 -34.99
C ARG A 137 -6.81 2.91 -35.22
N ILE A 138 -6.72 3.70 -34.16
CA ILE A 138 -6.69 5.15 -34.24
C ILE A 138 -5.37 5.61 -34.90
N ALA A 139 -4.25 5.01 -34.50
CA ALA A 139 -2.93 5.38 -34.99
C ALA A 139 -2.76 5.06 -36.51
N VAL A 140 -3.40 3.99 -36.98
CA VAL A 140 -3.32 3.59 -38.39
C VAL A 140 -4.30 4.40 -39.24
N GLY A 141 -5.13 5.22 -38.61
CA GLY A 141 -5.85 6.24 -39.32
C GLY A 141 -7.03 5.78 -40.05
N ARG A 142 -7.57 5.13 -39.57
CA ARG A 142 -8.60 4.94 -40.40
C ARG A 142 -9.82 4.83 -40.24
#